data_9f2a225a89a4441081fc8d5eceeb109c
#
_entry.id   9f2a225a89a4441081fc8d5eceeb109c
#
_cell.length_a   1.000
_cell.length_b   1.000
_cell.length_c   1.000
_cell.angle_alpha   90.00
_cell.angle_beta   90.00
_cell.angle_gamma   90.00
#
_symmetry.space_group_name_H-M   'P 1'
#
loop_
_entity.id
_entity.type
_entity.pdbx_description
1 polymer ?
#
loop_
_entity_poly.entity_id
_entity_poly.type
_entity_poly.pdbx_seq_one_letter_code
_entity_poly.pdbx_strand_id
1 'polypeptide(L)'
;MKAIAYSIKPYEKESLILANGKKHDLTLISNELNDKTILFAAGKEAVIVSDSDLLEIPLLQELWHKGVKFIIIRSRETARIDLAAATRIGFKIANVPGKDQSVDATSRSIIRNLNAWEKGKCVGSACCCDKVYDLASKKKVNLNHVGLKECN
;
A
#
# COMPACT_ATOMS: atom_id res chain seq x y z
N MET A 1 -2.22 -8.22 10.72
CA MET A 1 -2.50 -8.38 9.25
C MET A 1 -1.49 -9.31 8.59
N LYS A 2 -1.90 -9.97 7.53
CA LYS A 2 -1.01 -10.75 6.66
C LYS A 2 -0.64 -9.90 5.45
N ALA A 3 0.63 -9.62 5.26
CA ALA A 3 1.11 -8.77 4.18
C ALA A 3 2.30 -9.40 3.44
N ILE A 4 2.44 -9.05 2.17
CA ILE A 4 3.60 -9.43 1.36
C ILE A 4 4.24 -8.18 0.76
N ALA A 5 5.57 -8.11 0.85
CA ALA A 5 6.35 -7.05 0.22
C ALA A 5 7.16 -7.61 -0.94
N TYR A 6 6.98 -7.01 -2.10
CA TYR A 6 7.69 -7.34 -3.34
C TYR A 6 8.90 -6.43 -3.54
N SER A 7 9.81 -6.83 -4.40
CA SER A 7 11.00 -6.05 -4.79
C SER A 7 11.84 -5.59 -3.60
N ILE A 8 11.90 -6.39 -2.54
CA ILE A 8 12.66 -6.06 -1.32
C ILE A 8 14.16 -6.24 -1.55
N LYS A 9 14.90 -5.19 -1.29
CA LYS A 9 16.36 -5.23 -1.31
C LYS A 9 16.92 -5.76 0.02
N PRO A 10 18.12 -6.37 0.03
CA PRO A 10 18.70 -6.91 1.25
C PRO A 10 18.79 -5.91 2.41
N TYR A 11 19.15 -4.68 2.13
CA TYR A 11 19.25 -3.61 3.14
C TYR A 11 17.91 -3.11 3.67
N GLU A 12 16.80 -3.33 2.94
CA GLU A 12 15.45 -2.98 3.37
C GLU A 12 14.85 -4.04 4.29
N LYS A 13 15.25 -5.30 4.08
CA LYS A 13 14.69 -6.46 4.79
C LYS A 13 14.86 -6.35 6.30
N GLU A 14 16.05 -6.05 6.75
CA GLU A 14 16.34 -5.94 8.18
C GLU A 14 15.56 -4.80 8.83
N SER A 15 15.57 -3.63 8.22
CA SER A 15 14.83 -2.47 8.72
C SER A 15 13.34 -2.74 8.85
N LEU A 16 12.75 -3.42 7.85
CA LEU A 16 11.32 -3.73 7.86
C LEU A 16 10.98 -4.78 8.94
N ILE A 17 11.83 -5.78 9.13
CA ILE A 17 11.67 -6.78 10.19
C ILE A 17 11.74 -6.12 11.57
N LEU A 18 12.71 -5.23 11.79
CA LEU A 18 12.85 -4.50 13.05
C LEU A 18 11.65 -3.58 13.30
N ALA A 19 11.22 -2.82 12.30
CA ALA A 19 10.06 -1.95 12.42
C ALA A 19 8.77 -2.72 12.72
N ASN A 20 8.63 -3.91 12.15
CA ASN A 20 7.46 -4.78 12.38
C ASN A 20 7.38 -5.29 13.82
N GLY A 21 8.50 -5.63 14.44
CA GLY A 21 8.50 -6.16 15.81
C GLY A 21 7.55 -7.35 16.01
N LYS A 22 7.40 -8.21 15.01
CA LYS A 22 6.49 -9.38 14.98
C LYS A 22 5.00 -9.07 15.12
N LYS A 23 4.57 -7.83 14.84
CA LYS A 23 3.17 -7.43 14.94
C LYS A 23 2.31 -8.00 13.80
N HIS A 24 2.87 -8.03 12.58
CA HIS A 24 2.20 -8.51 11.38
C HIS A 24 2.92 -9.73 10.82
N ASP A 25 2.17 -10.60 10.14
CA ASP A 25 2.73 -11.69 9.35
C ASP A 25 3.22 -11.11 8.02
N LEU A 26 4.52 -10.84 7.93
CA LEU A 26 5.16 -10.27 6.76
C LEU A 26 5.92 -11.33 5.97
N THR A 27 5.56 -11.46 4.70
CA THR A 27 6.36 -12.18 3.71
C THR A 27 7.18 -11.16 2.90
N LEU A 28 8.49 -11.34 2.84
CA LEU A 28 9.40 -10.44 2.15
C LEU A 28 10.08 -11.18 1.01
N ILE A 29 9.88 -10.72 -0.22
CA ILE A 29 10.50 -11.33 -1.41
C ILE A 29 11.23 -10.29 -2.25
N SER A 30 12.30 -10.72 -2.92
CA SER A 30 13.09 -9.87 -3.79
C SER A 30 12.51 -9.75 -5.22
N ASN A 31 11.62 -10.66 -5.58
CA ASN A 31 10.96 -10.65 -6.87
C ASN A 31 10.00 -9.48 -7.02
N GLU A 32 9.90 -8.95 -8.23
CA GLU A 32 8.89 -7.97 -8.60
C GLU A 32 7.49 -8.60 -8.62
N LEU A 33 6.48 -7.77 -8.41
CA LEU A 33 5.09 -8.19 -8.58
C LEU A 33 4.75 -8.27 -10.07
N ASN A 34 4.41 -9.46 -10.53
CA ASN A 34 4.01 -9.74 -11.91
C ASN A 34 3.11 -10.99 -11.96
N ASP A 35 2.71 -11.41 -13.15
CA ASP A 35 1.82 -12.55 -13.38
C ASP A 35 2.31 -13.86 -12.76
N LYS A 36 3.63 -14.02 -12.62
CA LYS A 36 4.22 -15.25 -12.05
C LYS A 36 4.31 -15.20 -10.53
N THR A 37 4.57 -14.03 -9.98
CA THR A 37 4.81 -13.85 -8.55
C THR A 37 3.57 -13.44 -7.77
N ILE A 38 2.50 -13.07 -8.45
CA ILE A 38 1.22 -12.73 -7.82
C ILE A 38 0.63 -13.88 -7.00
N LEU A 39 0.99 -15.12 -7.34
CA LEU A 39 0.53 -16.29 -6.59
C LEU A 39 0.93 -16.25 -5.10
N PHE A 40 2.04 -15.58 -4.76
CA PHE A 40 2.48 -15.42 -3.38
C PHE A 40 1.59 -14.45 -2.56
N ALA A 41 0.76 -13.67 -3.22
CA ALA A 41 -0.21 -12.80 -2.57
C ALA A 41 -1.48 -13.52 -2.11
N ALA A 42 -1.66 -14.79 -2.47
CA ALA A 42 -2.83 -15.56 -2.05
C ALA A 42 -2.92 -15.65 -0.52
N GLY A 43 -4.07 -15.30 0.04
CA GLY A 43 -4.30 -15.28 1.49
C GLY A 43 -3.67 -14.08 2.21
N LYS A 44 -3.10 -13.12 1.51
CA LYS A 44 -2.60 -11.87 2.07
C LYS A 44 -3.68 -10.79 2.00
N GLU A 45 -3.70 -9.93 3.00
CA GLU A 45 -4.64 -8.80 3.06
C GLU A 45 -4.05 -7.54 2.42
N ALA A 46 -2.73 -7.39 2.50
CA ALA A 46 -2.01 -6.23 1.99
C ALA A 46 -0.82 -6.63 1.11
N VAL A 47 -0.56 -5.84 0.07
CA VAL A 47 0.67 -5.87 -0.71
C VAL A 47 1.44 -4.58 -0.51
N ILE A 48 2.75 -4.72 -0.41
CA ILE A 48 3.70 -3.62 -0.30
C ILE A 48 4.55 -3.66 -1.55
N VAL A 49 4.47 -2.60 -2.35
CA VAL A 49 5.11 -2.51 -3.66
C VAL A 49 6.11 -1.37 -3.71
N SER A 50 7.06 -1.46 -4.64
CA SER A 50 8.00 -0.38 -4.92
C SER A 50 7.49 0.48 -6.10
N ASP A 51 8.21 1.54 -6.38
CA ASP A 51 8.00 2.37 -7.56
C ASP A 51 8.38 1.68 -8.89
N SER A 52 9.11 0.56 -8.83
CA SER A 52 9.41 -0.26 -10.00
C SER A 52 8.30 -1.26 -10.35
N ASP A 53 7.44 -1.59 -9.41
CA ASP A 53 6.33 -2.53 -9.65
C ASP A 53 5.22 -1.85 -10.47
N LEU A 54 4.84 -2.46 -11.58
CA LEU A 54 3.79 -1.95 -12.46
C LEU A 54 2.46 -2.64 -12.15
N LEU A 55 1.48 -1.87 -11.66
CA LEU A 55 0.16 -2.38 -11.30
C LEU A 55 -0.91 -1.85 -12.26
N GLU A 56 -1.09 -2.59 -13.34
CA GLU A 56 -2.15 -2.37 -14.32
C GLU A 56 -3.44 -3.09 -13.92
N ILE A 57 -4.52 -2.77 -14.61
CA ILE A 57 -5.87 -3.27 -14.31
C ILE A 57 -5.94 -4.79 -14.16
N PRO A 58 -5.40 -5.62 -15.08
CA PRO A 58 -5.50 -7.07 -14.93
C PRO A 58 -4.85 -7.59 -13.64
N LEU A 59 -3.69 -7.04 -13.29
CA LEU A 59 -2.96 -7.43 -12.08
C LEU A 59 -3.70 -6.98 -10.81
N LEU A 60 -4.28 -5.78 -10.81
CA LEU A 60 -5.11 -5.29 -9.72
C LEU A 60 -6.35 -6.15 -9.50
N GLN A 61 -7.04 -6.55 -10.57
CA GLN A 61 -8.20 -7.43 -10.48
C GLN A 61 -7.82 -8.78 -9.90
N GLU A 62 -6.70 -9.35 -10.31
CA GLU A 62 -6.22 -10.62 -9.78
C GLU A 62 -5.82 -10.53 -8.31
N LEU A 63 -5.14 -9.47 -7.89
CA LEU A 63 -4.86 -9.22 -6.47
C LEU A 63 -6.14 -9.16 -5.62
N TRP A 64 -7.16 -8.48 -6.14
CA TRP A 64 -8.46 -8.40 -5.47
C TRP A 64 -9.11 -9.79 -5.30
N HIS A 65 -9.09 -10.59 -6.34
CA HIS A 65 -9.60 -11.96 -6.30
C HIS A 65 -8.84 -12.86 -5.32
N LYS A 66 -7.55 -12.62 -5.12
CA LYS A 66 -6.74 -13.33 -4.12
C LYS A 66 -6.99 -12.88 -2.67
N GLY A 67 -7.82 -11.88 -2.47
CA GLY A 67 -8.19 -11.39 -1.15
C GLY A 67 -7.44 -10.15 -0.68
N VAL A 68 -6.55 -9.60 -1.51
CA VAL A 68 -5.82 -8.38 -1.18
C VAL A 68 -6.78 -7.18 -1.21
N LYS A 69 -6.77 -6.37 -0.17
CA LYS A 69 -7.61 -5.18 -0.02
C LYS A 69 -6.81 -3.89 0.15
N PHE A 70 -5.54 -4.01 0.48
CA PHE A 70 -4.67 -2.89 0.84
C PHE A 70 -3.42 -2.90 -0.02
N ILE A 71 -3.04 -1.71 -0.52
CA ILE A 71 -1.80 -1.50 -1.28
C ILE A 71 -0.98 -0.41 -0.61
N ILE A 72 0.26 -0.72 -0.25
CA ILE A 72 1.24 0.26 0.23
C ILE A 72 2.30 0.44 -0.84
N ILE A 73 2.53 1.69 -1.24
CA ILE A 73 3.58 2.07 -2.17
C ILE A 73 4.75 2.58 -1.35
N ARG A 74 5.91 1.94 -1.46
CA ARG A 74 7.14 2.27 -0.71
C ARG A 74 7.87 3.49 -1.26
N SER A 75 7.17 4.40 -1.88
CA SER A 75 7.77 5.62 -2.39
C SER A 75 6.78 6.77 -2.33
N ARG A 76 7.28 7.96 -2.66
CA ARG A 76 6.43 9.14 -2.85
C ARG A 76 5.74 9.11 -4.21
N GLU A 77 6.37 8.46 -5.17
CA GLU A 77 5.89 8.36 -6.55
C GLU A 77 4.86 7.23 -6.66
N THR A 78 3.82 7.47 -7.44
CA THR A 78 2.71 6.52 -7.64
C THR A 78 2.45 6.27 -9.13
N ALA A 79 3.38 6.70 -9.98
CA ALA A 79 3.18 6.77 -11.43
C ALA A 79 2.95 5.41 -12.12
N ARG A 80 3.32 4.31 -11.46
CA ARG A 80 3.22 2.96 -12.04
C ARG A 80 1.99 2.18 -11.58
N ILE A 81 1.07 2.85 -10.89
CA ILE A 81 -0.19 2.23 -10.46
C ILE A 81 -1.34 2.98 -11.09
N ASP A 82 -2.28 2.26 -11.70
CA ASP A 82 -3.55 2.83 -12.10
C ASP A 82 -4.42 3.06 -10.85
N LEU A 83 -4.22 4.23 -10.25
CA LEU A 83 -4.90 4.61 -9.00
C LEU A 83 -6.40 4.71 -9.16
N ALA A 84 -6.87 5.19 -10.32
CA ALA A 84 -8.29 5.30 -10.61
C ALA A 84 -8.94 3.92 -10.68
N ALA A 85 -8.29 2.97 -11.36
CA ALA A 85 -8.76 1.59 -11.42
C ALA A 85 -8.71 0.91 -10.05
N ALA A 86 -7.61 1.06 -9.31
CA ALA A 86 -7.46 0.47 -7.99
C ALA A 86 -8.55 0.98 -7.02
N THR A 87 -8.84 2.27 -7.04
CA THR A 87 -9.91 2.88 -6.24
C THR A 87 -11.28 2.36 -6.64
N ARG A 88 -11.57 2.24 -7.93
CA ARG A 88 -12.85 1.69 -8.42
C ARG A 88 -13.05 0.24 -8.04
N ILE A 89 -11.99 -0.56 -8.04
CA ILE A 89 -12.03 -1.96 -7.58
C ILE A 89 -12.33 -2.04 -6.09
N GLY A 90 -11.90 -1.06 -5.31
CA GLY A 90 -12.16 -0.94 -3.87
C GLY A 90 -10.91 -1.03 -2.99
N PHE A 91 -9.70 -1.00 -3.57
CA PHE A 91 -8.47 -0.99 -2.80
C PHE A 91 -8.36 0.24 -1.92
N LYS A 92 -7.85 0.05 -0.72
CA LYS A 92 -7.30 1.12 0.11
C LYS A 92 -5.81 1.24 -0.18
N ILE A 93 -5.38 2.46 -0.50
CA ILE A 93 -4.01 2.72 -0.97
C ILE A 93 -3.34 3.72 -0.05
N ALA A 94 -2.10 3.44 0.31
CA ALA A 94 -1.23 4.36 1.03
C ALA A 94 0.14 4.43 0.35
N ASN A 95 0.76 5.59 0.41
CA ASN A 95 2.15 5.80 0.00
C ASN A 95 2.98 6.28 1.20
N VAL A 96 4.26 6.52 0.98
CA VAL A 96 5.18 7.06 1.97
C VAL A 96 5.51 8.51 1.61
N PRO A 97 4.69 9.49 2.02
CA PRO A 97 4.78 10.87 1.55
C PRO A 97 5.84 11.71 2.28
N GLY A 98 6.49 11.19 3.29
CA GLY A 98 7.45 11.91 4.13
C GLY A 98 8.64 12.47 3.35
N LYS A 99 9.26 13.53 3.87
CA LYS A 99 10.49 14.10 3.32
C LYS A 99 11.67 13.13 3.49
N ASP A 100 11.72 12.45 4.62
CA ASP A 100 12.70 11.42 4.91
C ASP A 100 12.32 10.14 4.18
N GLN A 101 13.09 9.80 3.16
CA GLN A 101 12.96 8.58 2.37
C GLN A 101 14.01 7.54 2.75
N SER A 102 14.64 7.67 3.92
CA SER A 102 15.53 6.65 4.43
C SER A 102 14.80 5.31 4.59
N VAL A 103 15.57 4.23 4.52
CA VAL A 103 15.03 2.86 4.67
C VAL A 103 14.25 2.71 5.97
N ASP A 104 14.80 3.24 7.07
CA ASP A 104 14.18 3.15 8.38
C ASP A 104 12.89 3.97 8.49
N ALA A 105 12.87 5.18 7.96
CA ALA A 105 11.67 6.01 7.94
C ALA A 105 10.56 5.39 7.10
N THR A 106 10.94 4.84 5.94
CA THR A 106 10.02 4.12 5.05
C THR A 106 9.45 2.89 5.74
N SER A 107 10.29 2.07 6.35
CA SER A 107 9.86 0.88 7.08
C SER A 107 8.90 1.19 8.22
N ARG A 108 9.20 2.21 9.03
CA ARG A 108 8.29 2.69 10.08
C ARG A 108 6.95 3.17 9.54
N SER A 109 6.97 3.86 8.40
CA SER A 109 5.74 4.34 7.76
C SER A 109 4.86 3.20 7.26
N ILE A 110 5.46 2.17 6.65
CA ILE A 110 4.75 0.97 6.21
C ILE A 110 4.05 0.29 7.40
N ILE A 111 4.78 0.06 8.48
CA ILE A 111 4.20 -0.61 9.66
C ILE A 111 3.12 0.25 10.32
N ARG A 112 3.31 1.58 10.36
CA ARG A 112 2.28 2.51 10.86
C ARG A 112 0.98 2.39 10.05
N ASN A 113 1.09 2.28 8.73
CA ASN A 113 -0.05 2.12 7.84
C ASN A 113 -0.78 0.80 8.10
N LEU A 114 -0.05 -0.31 8.22
CA LEU A 114 -0.63 -1.61 8.56
C LEU A 114 -1.33 -1.58 9.93
N ASN A 115 -0.70 -1.00 10.93
CA ASN A 115 -1.28 -0.84 12.27
C ASN A 115 -2.59 -0.05 12.25
N ALA A 116 -2.64 1.03 11.47
CA ALA A 116 -3.83 1.87 11.37
C ALA A 116 -4.98 1.14 10.67
N TRP A 117 -4.70 0.45 9.58
CA TRP A 117 -5.71 -0.33 8.86
C TRP A 117 -6.24 -1.49 9.70
N GLU A 118 -5.37 -2.19 10.45
CA GLU A 118 -5.80 -3.25 11.35
C GLU A 118 -6.78 -2.75 12.41
N LYS A 119 -6.65 -1.49 12.83
CA LYS A 119 -7.56 -0.80 13.76
C LYS A 119 -8.76 -0.15 13.07
N GLY A 120 -8.96 -0.35 11.78
CA GLY A 120 -10.02 0.28 11.00
C GLY A 120 -9.86 1.78 10.82
N LYS A 121 -8.65 2.33 11.01
CA LYS A 121 -8.37 3.76 10.86
C LYS A 121 -7.94 4.08 9.44
N CYS A 122 -8.26 5.29 9.01
CA CYS A 122 -7.77 5.82 7.74
C CYS A 122 -6.26 6.07 7.80
N VAL A 123 -5.60 5.90 6.67
CA VAL A 123 -4.15 6.01 6.57
C VAL A 123 -3.77 6.99 5.48
N GLY A 124 -2.95 7.96 5.89
CA GLY A 124 -2.28 8.86 4.98
C GLY A 124 -3.22 9.70 4.12
N SER A 125 -2.71 10.06 2.96
CA SER A 125 -3.36 10.94 2.01
C SER A 125 -4.28 10.22 1.02
N ALA A 126 -4.24 8.90 0.97
CA ALA A 126 -5.07 8.07 0.11
C ALA A 126 -6.28 7.47 0.85
N CYS A 127 -6.73 8.13 1.92
CA CYS A 127 -7.89 7.69 2.67
C CYS A 127 -9.15 7.69 1.82
N CYS A 128 -9.95 6.63 1.95
CA CYS A 128 -11.26 6.50 1.31
C CYS A 128 -12.34 7.42 1.92
N CYS A 129 -12.00 8.17 2.96
CA CYS A 129 -12.91 9.07 3.67
C CYS A 129 -12.66 10.50 3.20
N ASP A 130 -13.60 11.11 2.53
CA ASP A 130 -13.75 12.55 2.22
C ASP A 130 -12.55 13.34 1.65
N LYS A 131 -11.40 12.71 1.48
CA LYS A 131 -10.21 13.38 0.93
C LYS A 131 -9.69 12.56 -0.24
N VAL A 132 -10.21 12.83 -1.41
CA VAL A 132 -9.54 12.38 -2.63
C VAL A 132 -8.24 13.17 -2.75
N TYR A 133 -7.13 12.50 -2.54
CA TYR A 133 -5.85 13.05 -2.92
C TYR A 133 -5.69 12.86 -4.43
N ASP A 134 -5.62 13.95 -5.13
CA ASP A 134 -5.06 13.92 -6.47
C ASP A 134 -3.55 13.69 -6.31
N LEU A 135 -3.17 12.43 -6.39
CA LEU A 135 -1.78 12.01 -6.25
C LEU A 135 -0.92 12.50 -7.41
N ALA A 136 -1.54 12.83 -8.55
CA ALA A 136 -0.82 13.39 -9.71
C ALA A 136 -0.47 14.86 -9.49
N SER A 137 -1.35 15.64 -8.84
CA SER A 137 -1.16 17.06 -8.64
C SER A 137 -0.64 17.44 -7.25
N LYS A 138 -0.52 16.47 -6.33
CA LYS A 138 -0.14 16.69 -4.92
C LYS A 138 -1.04 17.70 -4.18
N LYS A 139 -2.24 17.94 -4.68
CA LYS A 139 -3.21 18.85 -4.08
C LYS A 139 -4.28 18.09 -3.33
N LYS A 140 -4.63 18.58 -2.14
CA LYS A 140 -5.85 18.16 -1.45
C LYS A 140 -7.04 18.64 -2.25
N VAL A 141 -7.80 17.72 -2.81
CA VAL A 141 -9.11 18.04 -3.35
C VAL A 141 -10.12 17.80 -2.23
N ASN A 142 -10.62 18.87 -1.63
CA ASN A 142 -11.80 18.79 -0.79
C ASN A 142 -13.00 18.54 -1.69
N LEU A 143 -13.46 17.31 -1.72
CA LEU A 143 -14.81 17.04 -2.13
C LEU A 143 -15.70 17.51 -0.98
N ASN A 144 -16.43 18.59 -1.18
CA ASN A 144 -17.49 19.04 -0.28
C ASN A 144 -18.57 17.95 -0.22
N HIS A 145 -18.42 16.98 0.64
CA HIS A 145 -19.42 15.98 0.86
C HIS A 145 -19.48 15.55 2.32
N VAL A 146 -20.53 16.05 2.87
CA VAL A 146 -21.61 15.35 3.53
C VAL A 146 -21.24 13.91 3.97
N GLY A 147 -21.05 13.79 5.28
CA GLY A 147 -21.10 12.51 5.98
C GLY A 147 -19.77 11.76 6.02
N LEU A 148 -19.15 11.83 7.16
CA LEU A 148 -18.11 10.92 7.59
C LEU A 148 -18.58 9.48 7.37
N LYS A 149 -18.17 8.88 6.27
CA LYS A 149 -18.24 7.43 6.13
C LYS A 149 -17.01 6.87 6.78
N GLU A 150 -17.21 6.14 7.86
CA GLU A 150 -16.15 5.34 8.45
C GLU A 150 -15.55 4.42 7.38
N CYS A 151 -14.23 4.33 7.33
CA CYS A 151 -13.53 3.36 6.49
C CYS A 151 -13.72 1.98 7.12
N ASN A 152 -14.76 1.32 6.69
CA ASN A 152 -14.96 -0.09 7.01
C ASN A 152 -14.23 -0.98 6.02
#